data_3de0f2acc6057879883e5f85eaba63ab
#
_entry.id   3de0f2acc6057879883e5f85eaba63ab
#
_cell.length_a   1.000
_cell.length_b   1.000
_cell.length_c   1.000
_cell.angle_alpha   90.00
_cell.angle_beta   90.00
_cell.angle_gamma   90.00
#
_symmetry.space_group_name_H-M   'P 1'
#
loop_
_entity.id
_entity.type
_entity.pdbx_description
1 polymer ?
#
loop_
_entity_poly.entity_id
_entity_poly.type
_entity_poly.pdbx_seq_one_letter_code
_entity_poly.pdbx_strand_id
1 'polypeptide(L)'
;MVKRFLTKDMLDFDAPDQVKEVIQPQGRPPETDPTLGIRPELSIEVNQKPGTPRHRLVTIGDSLSHGVQSGAIFNTDLSYPMMIAQEMGWEEHLRRPSQYGELGGLPLNLEYLVRRLEGQFGDQIDWWELAPALFSIQQYMDDLEDYWERGPGWQGGVGSTVAMHKGINHNLAIYGWNITDIISNDADTLRKTIEAPTDDLLRQIVENGNEHAALRVLDSARDSEGKALTPVQAAVALGQEGSLENGEGDGIETLMVMIGANNAMGSIAQLKVKWSCDRDSNSPQPNQRPTVWCPEDFKAECDQLVEQIKQIKARHVILATVPHVTIAPIGRGVGDKIATGSRYFPYYTRPWISDKDFDPNRDPHITAQQARAIDSVIDQYNEYIADAVGQARKEGRDWYLFELGGLLDCLAYRRYIEDSDCRPDWWTPYQLPPELEALSPVPDTRFFRSDATGRTSGGFFTLDGIHPTTIGYGIVAQEVINIMQQQAGVKFYRKDGRTERDDPVKINFQRLIALDTLISDPPKSLSSSLKWLDWLDQNLQIFQRLLRKGN
;
A
#
# COMPACT_ATOMS: atom_id res chain seq x y z
N MET A 1 -15.43 35.63 -4.49
CA MET A 1 -15.10 34.91 -3.23
C MET A 1 -13.59 35.01 -3.04
N VAL A 2 -13.08 35.57 -1.95
CA VAL A 2 -11.64 35.66 -1.70
C VAL A 2 -11.15 34.27 -1.37
N LYS A 3 -10.40 33.63 -2.27
CA LYS A 3 -9.72 32.36 -1.97
C LYS A 3 -8.80 32.61 -0.75
N ARG A 4 -9.10 32.02 0.38
CA ARG A 4 -8.23 32.07 1.58
C ARG A 4 -7.01 31.20 1.29
N PHE A 5 -5.90 31.85 1.03
CA PHE A 5 -4.61 31.14 0.91
C PHE A 5 -4.27 30.47 2.24
N LEU A 6 -3.75 29.24 2.18
CA LEU A 6 -3.12 28.61 3.33
C LEU A 6 -1.93 29.48 3.76
N THR A 7 -1.90 29.84 5.03
CA THR A 7 -0.77 30.54 5.65
C THR A 7 -0.02 29.56 6.54
N LYS A 8 1.22 29.85 6.89
CA LYS A 8 2.01 29.06 7.86
C LYS A 8 1.26 28.79 9.16
N ASP A 9 0.45 29.77 9.61
CA ASP A 9 -0.37 29.68 10.83
C ASP A 9 -1.53 28.66 10.74
N MET A 10 -1.80 28.12 9.55
CA MET A 10 -2.83 27.10 9.35
C MET A 10 -2.29 25.67 9.43
N LEU A 11 -0.98 25.50 9.54
CA LEU A 11 -0.34 24.21 9.82
C LEU A 11 -0.22 24.02 11.33
N ASP A 12 0.04 22.77 11.71
CA ASP A 12 0.34 22.43 13.10
C ASP A 12 1.51 23.29 13.62
N PHE A 13 1.36 23.85 14.82
CA PHE A 13 2.40 24.66 15.45
C PHE A 13 3.69 23.86 15.60
N ASP A 14 3.57 22.58 15.94
CA ASP A 14 4.69 21.66 16.16
C ASP A 14 5.24 21.05 14.84
N ALA A 15 4.64 21.39 13.68
CA ALA A 15 5.19 20.92 12.41
C ALA A 15 6.58 21.53 12.16
N PRO A 16 7.55 20.76 11.63
CA PRO A 16 8.88 21.25 11.31
C PRO A 16 8.86 22.42 10.32
N ASP A 17 9.83 23.33 10.43
CA ASP A 17 9.91 24.48 9.53
C ASP A 17 10.03 24.08 8.06
N GLN A 18 10.75 23.01 7.77
CA GLN A 18 10.86 22.41 6.42
C GLN A 18 9.49 22.08 5.80
N VAL A 19 8.52 21.63 6.62
CA VAL A 19 7.14 21.35 6.17
C VAL A 19 6.38 22.65 5.93
N LYS A 20 6.68 23.69 6.71
CA LYS A 20 6.02 25.00 6.63
C LYS A 20 6.50 25.86 5.45
N GLU A 21 7.64 25.55 4.87
CA GLU A 21 8.22 26.34 3.77
C GLU A 21 7.49 26.12 2.43
N VAL A 22 6.95 24.92 2.22
CA VAL A 22 6.27 24.55 0.98
C VAL A 22 4.77 24.36 1.23
N ILE A 23 4.03 25.47 1.25
CA ILE A 23 2.58 25.44 1.44
C ILE A 23 1.88 25.69 0.11
N GLN A 24 1.15 24.69 -0.37
CA GLN A 24 0.29 24.82 -1.53
C GLN A 24 -1.16 25.10 -1.10
N PRO A 25 -1.77 26.23 -1.50
CA PRO A 25 -3.12 26.60 -1.04
C PRO A 25 -4.21 25.62 -1.40
N GLN A 26 -4.08 24.92 -2.53
CA GLN A 26 -5.09 24.03 -3.10
C GLN A 26 -4.59 22.60 -3.35
N GLY A 27 -3.49 22.21 -2.72
CA GLY A 27 -2.78 20.99 -3.07
C GLY A 27 -2.00 21.14 -4.38
N ARG A 28 -1.21 20.15 -4.69
CA ARG A 28 -0.45 20.08 -5.94
C ARG A 28 -1.35 19.47 -7.03
N PRO A 29 -1.44 20.07 -8.23
CA PRO A 29 -2.07 19.37 -9.35
C PRO A 29 -1.24 18.13 -9.67
N PRO A 30 -1.89 16.95 -9.86
CA PRO A 30 -1.17 15.75 -10.23
C PRO A 30 -0.52 15.92 -11.62
N GLU A 31 0.64 15.35 -11.78
CA GLU A 31 1.29 15.26 -13.09
C GLU A 31 0.58 14.20 -13.94
N THR A 32 0.06 14.59 -15.08
CA THR A 32 -0.71 13.68 -15.94
C THR A 32 0.13 13.04 -17.05
N ASP A 33 1.33 13.57 -17.31
CA ASP A 33 2.27 13.01 -18.29
C ASP A 33 3.33 12.15 -17.58
N PRO A 34 3.27 10.81 -17.71
CA PRO A 34 4.27 9.93 -17.11
C PRO A 34 5.71 10.22 -17.52
N THR A 35 5.91 10.96 -18.62
CA THR A 35 7.23 11.35 -19.13
C THR A 35 7.69 12.72 -18.64
N LEU A 36 6.86 13.46 -17.89
CA LEU A 36 7.09 14.83 -17.44
C LEU A 36 7.41 15.80 -18.61
N GLY A 37 6.92 15.50 -19.81
CA GLY A 37 7.26 16.24 -21.04
C GLY A 37 8.72 16.07 -21.51
N ILE A 38 9.50 15.21 -20.82
CA ILE A 38 10.91 14.98 -21.13
C ILE A 38 11.02 13.74 -22.03
N ARG A 39 11.46 13.96 -23.27
CA ARG A 39 11.73 12.88 -24.23
C ARG A 39 13.24 12.72 -24.37
N PRO A 40 13.84 11.67 -23.77
CA PRO A 40 15.25 11.42 -23.97
C PRO A 40 15.51 11.13 -25.47
N GLU A 41 16.55 11.72 -26.05
CA GLU A 41 16.95 11.40 -27.43
C GLU A 41 17.24 9.90 -27.61
N LEU A 42 17.65 9.23 -26.52
CA LEU A 42 17.96 7.80 -26.47
C LEU A 42 16.73 6.90 -26.26
N SER A 43 15.54 7.43 -26.00
CA SER A 43 14.33 6.59 -25.82
C SER A 43 13.98 5.79 -27.07
N ILE A 44 14.37 6.30 -28.24
CA ILE A 44 14.24 5.58 -29.52
C ILE A 44 15.14 4.33 -29.53
N GLU A 45 16.35 4.40 -28.98
CA GLU A 45 17.28 3.26 -28.92
C GLU A 45 16.83 2.23 -27.86
N VAL A 46 16.29 2.66 -26.72
CA VAL A 46 15.78 1.76 -25.67
C VAL A 46 14.66 0.89 -26.21
N ASN A 47 13.70 1.47 -26.93
CA ASN A 47 12.59 0.75 -27.52
C ASN A 47 12.98 -0.12 -28.74
N GLN A 48 14.17 0.07 -29.30
CA GLN A 48 14.70 -0.72 -30.41
C GLN A 48 15.63 -1.85 -29.96
N LYS A 49 15.92 -1.98 -28.65
CA LYS A 49 16.73 -3.10 -28.15
C LYS A 49 16.07 -4.43 -28.55
N PRO A 50 16.83 -5.34 -29.19
CA PRO A 50 16.26 -6.59 -29.69
C PRO A 50 15.85 -7.52 -28.54
N GLY A 51 14.79 -8.28 -28.76
CA GLY A 51 14.31 -9.30 -27.85
C GLY A 51 13.49 -8.79 -26.67
N THR A 52 12.81 -9.73 -26.02
CA THR A 52 12.06 -9.49 -24.79
C THR A 52 12.90 -9.93 -23.60
N PRO A 53 13.13 -9.10 -22.59
CA PRO A 53 13.85 -9.50 -21.39
C PRO A 53 13.21 -10.71 -20.71
N ARG A 54 14.03 -11.54 -20.07
CA ARG A 54 13.58 -12.76 -19.40
C ARG A 54 12.57 -12.47 -18.28
N HIS A 55 12.84 -11.42 -17.50
CA HIS A 55 11.97 -11.00 -16.41
C HIS A 55 11.09 -9.83 -16.88
N ARG A 56 9.86 -10.14 -17.24
CA ARG A 56 8.99 -9.13 -17.86
C ARG A 56 8.45 -8.10 -16.87
N LEU A 57 8.25 -8.48 -15.60
CA LEU A 57 7.79 -7.59 -14.55
C LEU A 57 8.51 -7.92 -13.24
N VAL A 58 9.12 -6.91 -12.63
CA VAL A 58 9.64 -6.95 -11.26
C VAL A 58 9.05 -5.80 -10.49
N THR A 59 8.62 -6.05 -9.24
CA THR A 59 8.06 -5.01 -8.38
C THR A 59 8.84 -4.90 -7.08
N ILE A 60 9.14 -3.67 -6.68
CA ILE A 60 9.67 -3.30 -5.37
C ILE A 60 8.65 -2.39 -4.71
N GLY A 61 8.31 -2.63 -3.44
CA GLY A 61 7.31 -1.80 -2.79
C GLY A 61 6.94 -2.26 -1.39
N ASP A 62 5.81 -1.75 -0.95
CA ASP A 62 5.21 -2.02 0.35
C ASP A 62 3.97 -2.93 0.25
N SER A 63 3.03 -2.76 1.18
CA SER A 63 1.80 -3.55 1.26
C SER A 63 0.91 -3.48 0.02
N LEU A 64 0.93 -2.35 -0.71
CA LEU A 64 0.15 -2.20 -1.95
C LEU A 64 0.66 -3.16 -3.03
N SER A 65 1.96 -3.26 -3.20
CA SER A 65 2.58 -4.18 -4.16
C SER A 65 2.62 -5.63 -3.66
N HIS A 66 2.66 -5.84 -2.33
CA HIS A 66 2.57 -7.17 -1.74
C HIS A 66 1.17 -7.78 -1.91
N GLY A 67 0.13 -6.94 -2.01
CA GLY A 67 -1.25 -7.36 -2.20
C GLY A 67 -2.01 -7.58 -0.89
N VAL A 68 -1.77 -6.74 0.13
CA VAL A 68 -2.51 -6.78 1.39
C VAL A 68 -3.98 -6.39 1.18
N GLN A 69 -4.88 -7.13 1.78
CA GLN A 69 -6.32 -6.86 1.82
C GLN A 69 -6.86 -7.15 3.22
N SER A 70 -7.74 -6.30 3.74
CA SER A 70 -8.36 -6.46 5.07
C SER A 70 -7.37 -6.78 6.19
N GLY A 71 -6.18 -6.18 6.15
CA GLY A 71 -5.14 -6.33 7.17
C GLY A 71 -4.25 -7.56 7.00
N ALA A 72 -4.39 -8.34 5.93
CA ALA A 72 -3.58 -9.54 5.71
C ALA A 72 -3.13 -9.73 4.26
N ILE A 73 -2.04 -10.48 4.12
CA ILE A 73 -1.62 -11.08 2.86
C ILE A 73 -2.26 -12.47 2.81
N PHE A 74 -3.16 -12.70 1.85
CA PHE A 74 -3.80 -14.00 1.66
C PHE A 74 -4.15 -14.28 0.18
N ASN A 75 -4.51 -13.26 -0.57
CA ASN A 75 -4.99 -13.38 -1.95
C ASN A 75 -4.08 -12.64 -2.92
N THR A 76 -2.79 -13.01 -2.93
CA THR A 76 -1.77 -12.36 -3.76
C THR A 76 -2.01 -12.51 -5.26
N ASP A 77 -2.85 -13.47 -5.69
CA ASP A 77 -3.29 -13.65 -7.06
C ASP A 77 -4.19 -12.51 -7.57
N LEU A 78 -4.75 -11.73 -6.66
CA LEU A 78 -5.56 -10.55 -6.93
C LEU A 78 -4.84 -9.24 -6.55
N SER A 79 -3.52 -9.27 -6.42
CA SER A 79 -2.70 -8.05 -6.33
C SER A 79 -2.51 -7.41 -7.71
N TYR A 80 -2.26 -6.09 -7.76
CA TYR A 80 -2.05 -5.40 -9.04
C TYR A 80 -0.87 -5.96 -9.85
N PRO A 81 0.29 -6.37 -9.25
CA PRO A 81 1.37 -6.96 -10.04
C PRO A 81 0.97 -8.27 -10.72
N MET A 82 0.18 -9.08 -10.02
CA MET A 82 -0.31 -10.33 -10.59
C MET A 82 -1.32 -10.10 -11.71
N MET A 83 -2.23 -9.13 -11.55
CA MET A 83 -3.16 -8.73 -12.61
C MET A 83 -2.41 -8.25 -13.86
N ILE A 84 -1.36 -7.44 -13.70
CA ILE A 84 -0.52 -7.00 -14.82
C ILE A 84 0.15 -8.20 -15.48
N ALA A 85 0.74 -9.13 -14.71
CA ALA A 85 1.38 -10.32 -15.26
C ALA A 85 0.40 -11.23 -16.01
N GLN A 86 -0.85 -11.33 -15.54
CA GLN A 86 -1.93 -12.05 -16.24
C GLN A 86 -2.25 -11.41 -17.59
N GLU A 87 -2.41 -10.09 -17.62
CA GLU A 87 -2.67 -9.36 -18.86
C GLU A 87 -1.48 -9.37 -19.82
N MET A 88 -0.25 -9.48 -19.30
CA MET A 88 0.96 -9.68 -20.11
C MET A 88 1.06 -11.09 -20.70
N GLY A 89 0.21 -12.05 -20.31
CA GLY A 89 0.35 -13.46 -20.65
C GLY A 89 1.61 -14.11 -20.05
N TRP A 90 2.06 -13.64 -18.86
CA TRP A 90 3.31 -14.03 -18.20
C TRP A 90 3.10 -14.58 -16.78
N GLU A 91 1.87 -14.82 -16.35
CA GLU A 91 1.50 -15.23 -15.00
C GLU A 91 2.21 -16.52 -14.53
N GLU A 92 2.39 -17.49 -15.42
CA GLU A 92 3.05 -18.76 -15.14
C GLU A 92 4.56 -18.62 -14.84
N HIS A 93 5.15 -17.50 -15.23
CA HIS A 93 6.57 -17.21 -15.06
C HIS A 93 6.84 -16.23 -13.92
N LEU A 94 5.81 -15.60 -13.37
CA LEU A 94 5.94 -14.67 -12.26
C LEU A 94 6.24 -15.43 -10.97
N ARG A 95 7.49 -15.37 -10.52
CA ARG A 95 7.89 -15.91 -9.21
C ARG A 95 7.41 -14.97 -8.13
N ARG A 96 6.57 -15.46 -7.25
CA ARG A 96 6.01 -14.71 -6.12
C ARG A 96 5.89 -15.59 -4.89
N PRO A 97 5.93 -15.01 -3.69
CA PRO A 97 5.59 -15.75 -2.49
C PRO A 97 4.15 -16.26 -2.57
N SER A 98 3.94 -17.48 -2.14
CA SER A 98 2.63 -18.13 -2.09
C SER A 98 2.38 -18.69 -0.68
N GLN A 99 1.18 -19.23 -0.44
CA GLN A 99 0.83 -19.90 0.81
C GLN A 99 0.68 -18.95 2.01
N TYR A 100 -0.05 -17.86 1.80
CA TYR A 100 -0.48 -16.98 2.88
C TYR A 100 -1.94 -17.21 3.32
N GLY A 101 -2.69 -18.09 2.62
CA GLY A 101 -4.14 -18.23 2.80
C GLY A 101 -4.57 -19.05 4.02
N GLU A 102 -3.66 -19.73 4.69
CA GLU A 102 -3.95 -20.53 5.87
C GLU A 102 -4.45 -19.63 7.01
N LEU A 103 -5.51 -20.07 7.68
CA LEU A 103 -6.16 -19.32 8.75
C LEU A 103 -6.49 -17.85 8.41
N GLY A 104 -6.73 -17.55 7.13
CA GLY A 104 -7.07 -16.21 6.66
C GLY A 104 -5.86 -15.33 6.31
N GLY A 105 -4.63 -15.81 6.41
CA GLY A 105 -3.43 -15.07 6.01
C GLY A 105 -2.62 -14.48 7.15
N LEU A 106 -1.72 -13.53 6.84
CA LEU A 106 -0.74 -12.96 7.76
C LEU A 106 -0.76 -11.42 7.67
N PRO A 107 -0.77 -10.63 8.75
CA PRO A 107 -0.81 -11.04 10.16
C PRO A 107 -2.21 -11.32 10.70
N LEU A 108 -3.26 -10.61 10.26
CA LEU A 108 -4.63 -10.79 10.72
C LEU A 108 -5.62 -10.31 9.66
N ASN A 109 -6.44 -11.22 9.15
CA ASN A 109 -7.48 -10.91 8.17
C ASN A 109 -8.79 -10.53 8.85
N LEU A 110 -9.14 -9.24 8.79
CA LEU A 110 -10.37 -8.71 9.38
C LEU A 110 -11.62 -9.25 8.69
N GLU A 111 -11.58 -9.49 7.38
CA GLU A 111 -12.70 -10.09 6.66
C GLU A 111 -12.93 -11.54 7.09
N TYR A 112 -11.87 -12.33 7.17
CA TYR A 112 -11.95 -13.71 7.65
C TYR A 112 -12.51 -13.77 9.06
N LEU A 113 -12.06 -12.88 9.95
CA LEU A 113 -12.56 -12.77 11.32
C LEU A 113 -14.06 -12.43 11.35
N VAL A 114 -14.50 -11.41 10.60
CA VAL A 114 -15.91 -11.03 10.54
C VAL A 114 -16.77 -12.18 10.03
N ARG A 115 -16.34 -12.86 8.94
CA ARG A 115 -17.09 -14.02 8.41
C ARG A 115 -17.13 -15.20 9.37
N ARG A 116 -16.06 -15.45 10.12
CA ARG A 116 -16.04 -16.48 11.16
C ARG A 116 -17.07 -16.18 12.26
N LEU A 117 -17.14 -14.92 12.71
CA LEU A 117 -18.14 -14.49 13.70
C LEU A 117 -19.56 -14.56 13.13
N GLU A 118 -19.78 -14.15 11.89
CA GLU A 118 -21.06 -14.27 11.22
C GLU A 118 -21.51 -15.72 11.10
N GLY A 119 -20.60 -16.63 10.77
CA GLY A 119 -20.90 -18.08 10.74
C GLY A 119 -21.26 -18.69 12.10
N GLN A 120 -20.83 -18.09 13.20
CA GLN A 120 -21.11 -18.57 14.58
C GLN A 120 -22.32 -17.89 15.21
N PHE A 121 -22.52 -16.60 14.97
CA PHE A 121 -23.50 -15.76 15.66
C PHE A 121 -24.58 -15.20 14.73
N GLY A 122 -24.47 -15.42 13.41
CA GLY A 122 -25.44 -14.90 12.43
C GLY A 122 -25.18 -13.44 12.03
N ASP A 123 -26.19 -12.81 11.44
CA ASP A 123 -26.09 -11.48 10.85
C ASP A 123 -25.96 -10.34 11.89
N GLN A 124 -26.20 -10.62 13.17
CA GLN A 124 -26.07 -9.67 14.27
C GLN A 124 -25.53 -10.37 15.51
N ILE A 125 -24.59 -9.71 16.21
CA ILE A 125 -24.07 -10.18 17.49
C ILE A 125 -24.82 -9.42 18.59
N ASP A 126 -25.64 -10.14 19.33
CA ASP A 126 -26.41 -9.60 20.45
C ASP A 126 -25.51 -9.34 21.68
N TRP A 127 -26.00 -8.49 22.61
CA TRP A 127 -25.22 -8.13 23.79
C TRP A 127 -24.84 -9.32 24.70
N TRP A 128 -25.65 -10.38 24.73
CA TRP A 128 -25.33 -11.60 25.49
C TRP A 128 -24.33 -12.53 24.77
N GLU A 129 -24.11 -12.33 23.48
CA GLU A 129 -23.14 -13.06 22.67
C GLU A 129 -21.75 -12.42 22.71
N LEU A 130 -21.64 -11.25 23.33
CA LEU A 130 -20.39 -10.49 23.40
C LEU A 130 -19.23 -11.30 23.99
N ALA A 131 -19.45 -11.98 25.13
CA ALA A 131 -18.41 -12.78 25.78
C ALA A 131 -18.03 -14.03 24.96
N PRO A 132 -18.97 -14.82 24.40
CA PRO A 132 -18.64 -15.89 23.47
C PRO A 132 -17.90 -15.42 22.21
N ALA A 133 -18.27 -14.27 21.65
CA ALA A 133 -17.62 -13.72 20.46
C ALA A 133 -16.18 -13.30 20.75
N LEU A 134 -15.93 -12.63 21.88
CA LEU A 134 -14.56 -12.32 22.34
C LEU A 134 -13.70 -13.57 22.51
N PHE A 135 -14.26 -14.62 23.10
CA PHE A 135 -13.57 -15.89 23.24
C PHE A 135 -13.23 -16.51 21.88
N SER A 136 -14.17 -16.45 20.92
CA SER A 136 -13.92 -16.94 19.56
C SER A 136 -12.83 -16.14 18.83
N ILE A 137 -12.77 -14.81 19.05
CA ILE A 137 -11.70 -13.95 18.51
C ILE A 137 -10.35 -14.34 19.11
N GLN A 138 -10.28 -14.47 20.45
CA GLN A 138 -9.05 -14.86 21.15
C GLN A 138 -8.55 -16.23 20.69
N GLN A 139 -9.44 -17.22 20.59
CA GLN A 139 -9.09 -18.55 20.11
C GLN A 139 -8.56 -18.50 18.65
N TYR A 140 -9.20 -17.72 17.78
CA TYR A 140 -8.71 -17.58 16.40
C TYR A 140 -7.33 -16.94 16.35
N MET A 141 -7.08 -15.95 17.19
CA MET A 141 -5.78 -15.27 17.24
C MET A 141 -4.68 -16.18 17.78
N ASP A 142 -5.00 -17.02 18.77
CA ASP A 142 -4.14 -18.07 19.30
C ASP A 142 -3.78 -19.11 18.22
N ASP A 143 -4.80 -19.64 17.53
CA ASP A 143 -4.61 -20.56 16.40
C ASP A 143 -3.70 -19.96 15.33
N LEU A 144 -3.85 -18.65 15.04
CA LEU A 144 -3.09 -17.91 14.03
C LEU A 144 -1.63 -17.70 14.48
N GLU A 145 -1.43 -17.31 15.74
CA GLU A 145 -0.09 -17.16 16.33
C GLU A 145 0.65 -18.49 16.33
N ASP A 146 0.02 -19.55 16.84
CA ASP A 146 0.59 -20.89 16.89
C ASP A 146 0.99 -21.39 15.49
N TYR A 147 0.15 -21.12 14.47
CA TYR A 147 0.46 -21.51 13.10
C TYR A 147 1.70 -20.79 12.56
N TRP A 148 1.77 -19.46 12.74
CA TRP A 148 2.82 -18.65 12.15
C TRP A 148 4.11 -18.60 12.97
N GLU A 149 4.03 -18.64 14.31
CA GLU A 149 5.18 -18.51 15.19
C GLU A 149 5.83 -19.84 15.57
N ARG A 150 5.08 -20.95 15.58
CA ARG A 150 5.53 -22.28 16.05
C ARG A 150 5.19 -23.41 15.09
N GLY A 151 4.26 -23.21 14.19
CA GLY A 151 3.66 -24.22 13.33
C GLY A 151 4.20 -24.24 11.89
N PRO A 152 3.41 -24.78 10.96
CA PRO A 152 3.81 -24.90 9.54
C PRO A 152 4.10 -23.58 8.84
N GLY A 153 3.53 -22.46 9.31
CA GLY A 153 3.80 -21.12 8.79
C GLY A 153 5.18 -20.57 9.13
N TRP A 154 5.83 -21.14 10.15
CA TRP A 154 7.15 -20.74 10.59
C TRP A 154 8.24 -21.05 9.56
N GLN A 155 8.98 -20.05 9.11
CA GLN A 155 10.05 -20.20 8.12
C GLN A 155 11.47 -20.06 8.67
N GLY A 156 11.63 -19.69 9.91
CA GLY A 156 12.96 -19.45 10.52
C GLY A 156 13.59 -20.68 11.17
N GLY A 157 12.90 -21.80 11.27
CA GLY A 157 13.31 -22.97 12.07
C GLY A 157 13.61 -24.24 11.26
N VAL A 158 14.29 -25.17 11.90
CA VAL A 158 14.48 -26.53 11.41
C VAL A 158 13.12 -27.22 11.34
N GLY A 159 12.64 -27.50 10.13
CA GLY A 159 11.35 -28.16 9.89
C GLY A 159 10.30 -27.33 9.15
N SER A 160 10.63 -26.12 8.72
CA SER A 160 9.75 -25.35 7.82
C SER A 160 9.38 -26.18 6.59
N THR A 161 8.07 -26.40 6.40
CA THR A 161 7.52 -27.19 5.26
C THR A 161 7.15 -26.31 4.06
N VAL A 162 7.35 -24.99 4.17
CA VAL A 162 6.98 -24.08 3.10
C VAL A 162 7.92 -24.24 1.92
N ALA A 163 7.37 -24.73 0.80
CA ALA A 163 8.10 -24.87 -0.44
C ALA A 163 8.48 -23.49 -0.97
N MET A 164 9.77 -23.16 -0.91
CA MET A 164 10.30 -21.97 -1.55
C MET A 164 10.45 -22.19 -3.06
N HIS A 165 10.10 -21.18 -3.85
CA HIS A 165 10.44 -21.17 -5.26
C HIS A 165 11.97 -21.19 -5.45
N LYS A 166 12.44 -21.89 -6.45
CA LYS A 166 13.83 -21.77 -6.87
C LYS A 166 14.04 -20.40 -7.54
N GLY A 167 14.97 -19.62 -7.03
CA GLY A 167 15.34 -18.33 -7.56
C GLY A 167 14.65 -17.15 -6.86
N ILE A 168 15.12 -15.96 -7.15
CA ILE A 168 14.65 -14.69 -6.58
C ILE A 168 13.20 -14.43 -7.04
N ASN A 169 12.33 -14.00 -6.12
CA ASN A 169 10.97 -13.58 -6.45
C ASN A 169 10.97 -12.34 -7.36
N HIS A 170 9.95 -12.22 -8.20
CA HIS A 170 9.75 -11.02 -9.02
C HIS A 170 8.95 -9.95 -8.27
N ASN A 171 8.07 -10.36 -7.36
CA ASN A 171 7.46 -9.43 -6.42
C ASN A 171 8.31 -9.39 -5.14
N LEU A 172 9.05 -8.30 -4.98
CA LEU A 172 9.98 -8.03 -3.87
C LEU A 172 9.37 -7.06 -2.84
N ALA A 173 8.07 -6.86 -2.90
CA ALA A 173 7.36 -5.96 -2.01
C ALA A 173 7.07 -6.62 -0.65
N ILE A 174 7.16 -5.83 0.43
CA ILE A 174 6.92 -6.30 1.79
C ILE A 174 6.05 -5.30 2.53
N TYR A 175 4.95 -5.77 3.11
CA TYR A 175 4.02 -4.91 3.83
C TYR A 175 4.70 -4.20 5.03
N GLY A 176 4.27 -2.98 5.33
CA GLY A 176 4.79 -2.20 6.44
C GLY A 176 6.19 -1.61 6.23
N TRP A 177 6.88 -1.94 5.13
CA TRP A 177 8.21 -1.42 4.85
C TRP A 177 8.17 0.00 4.27
N ASN A 178 9.15 0.80 4.66
CA ASN A 178 9.44 2.13 4.15
C ASN A 178 10.69 2.12 3.24
N ILE A 179 11.14 3.29 2.80
CA ILE A 179 12.30 3.38 1.89
C ILE A 179 13.57 2.80 2.52
N THR A 180 13.87 3.12 3.78
CA THR A 180 15.06 2.58 4.48
C THR A 180 15.04 1.06 4.50
N ASP A 181 13.87 0.49 4.70
CA ASP A 181 13.74 -0.96 4.84
C ASP A 181 14.12 -1.71 3.57
N ILE A 182 13.68 -1.23 2.40
CA ILE A 182 13.93 -1.90 1.13
C ILE A 182 15.40 -1.78 0.67
N ILE A 183 16.14 -0.81 1.19
CA ILE A 183 17.57 -0.63 0.85
C ILE A 183 18.52 -1.27 1.87
N SER A 184 18.05 -1.57 3.10
CA SER A 184 18.93 -1.99 4.20
C SER A 184 18.65 -3.38 4.76
N ASN A 185 17.43 -3.92 4.62
CA ASN A 185 17.07 -5.19 5.24
C ASN A 185 17.14 -6.36 4.24
N ASP A 186 17.73 -7.46 4.70
CA ASP A 186 17.83 -8.74 4.01
C ASP A 186 17.37 -9.89 4.90
N ALA A 187 17.26 -11.10 4.35
CA ALA A 187 16.80 -12.27 5.07
C ALA A 187 17.64 -12.61 6.31
N ASP A 188 18.95 -12.39 6.27
CA ASP A 188 19.84 -12.74 7.38
C ASP A 188 19.75 -11.70 8.51
N THR A 189 19.50 -10.45 8.19
CA THR A 189 19.19 -9.38 9.15
C THR A 189 17.85 -9.66 9.83
N LEU A 190 16.82 -9.99 9.05
CA LEU A 190 15.48 -10.31 9.59
C LEU A 190 15.50 -11.48 10.56
N ARG A 191 16.24 -12.55 10.27
CA ARG A 191 16.35 -13.68 11.19
C ARG A 191 16.95 -13.33 12.55
N LYS A 192 17.76 -12.28 12.62
CA LYS A 192 18.34 -11.79 13.87
C LYS A 192 17.38 -10.92 14.68
N THR A 193 16.37 -10.35 14.04
CA THR A 193 15.35 -9.51 14.68
C THR A 193 14.13 -10.29 15.14
N ILE A 194 13.97 -11.55 14.73
CA ILE A 194 12.90 -12.40 15.21
C ILE A 194 13.09 -12.68 16.71
N GLU A 195 12.09 -12.32 17.48
CA GLU A 195 12.01 -12.56 18.91
C GLU A 195 11.28 -13.89 19.19
N ALA A 196 11.64 -14.54 20.29
CA ALA A 196 10.89 -15.70 20.72
C ALA A 196 9.46 -15.28 21.06
N PRO A 197 8.43 -15.96 20.50
CA PRO A 197 7.04 -15.59 20.76
C PRO A 197 6.72 -15.71 22.25
N THR A 198 5.97 -14.72 22.75
CA THR A 198 5.52 -14.72 24.14
C THR A 198 4.16 -15.40 24.24
N ASP A 199 4.02 -16.30 25.19
CA ASP A 199 2.76 -17.03 25.47
C ASP A 199 1.87 -16.14 26.36
N ASP A 200 1.41 -15.00 25.82
CA ASP A 200 0.57 -14.04 26.54
C ASP A 200 -0.90 -14.24 26.16
N LEU A 201 -1.65 -14.90 27.05
CA LEU A 201 -3.09 -15.17 26.90
C LEU A 201 -3.97 -13.94 26.58
N LEU A 202 -3.44 -12.73 26.78
CA LEU A 202 -4.17 -11.48 26.52
C LEU A 202 -3.74 -10.77 25.22
N ARG A 203 -2.62 -11.18 24.62
CA ARG A 203 -2.03 -10.51 23.45
C ARG A 203 -1.67 -11.46 22.33
N GLN A 204 -2.44 -12.49 22.12
CA GLN A 204 -2.28 -13.49 21.07
C GLN A 204 -2.34 -12.87 19.68
N ILE A 205 -1.22 -12.34 19.21
CA ILE A 205 -1.04 -11.77 17.88
C ILE A 205 0.29 -12.28 17.34
N VAL A 206 0.34 -12.57 16.05
CA VAL A 206 1.60 -12.92 15.38
C VAL A 206 2.61 -11.80 15.56
N GLU A 207 3.59 -12.02 16.45
CA GLU A 207 4.54 -10.97 16.90
C GLU A 207 5.56 -10.63 15.82
N ASN A 208 6.06 -11.66 15.11
CA ASN A 208 7.05 -11.50 14.04
C ASN A 208 6.40 -11.54 12.65
N GLY A 209 5.14 -11.10 12.52
CA GLY A 209 4.37 -11.22 11.27
C GLY A 209 5.02 -10.53 10.08
N ASN A 210 5.67 -9.39 10.29
CA ASN A 210 6.40 -8.68 9.23
C ASN A 210 7.64 -9.46 8.78
N GLU A 211 8.41 -9.98 9.74
CA GLU A 211 9.61 -10.79 9.49
C GLU A 211 9.27 -12.08 8.75
N HIS A 212 8.18 -12.76 9.14
CA HIS A 212 7.70 -13.97 8.45
C HIS A 212 7.31 -13.67 7.00
N ALA A 213 6.57 -12.58 6.77
CA ALA A 213 6.22 -12.16 5.42
C ALA A 213 7.46 -11.79 4.60
N ALA A 214 8.38 -11.04 5.18
CA ALA A 214 9.61 -10.62 4.52
C ALA A 214 10.52 -11.81 4.18
N LEU A 215 10.65 -12.80 5.07
CA LEU A 215 11.40 -14.03 4.78
C LEU A 215 10.79 -14.83 3.64
N ARG A 216 9.45 -14.86 3.49
CA ARG A 216 8.80 -15.49 2.33
C ARG A 216 9.16 -14.82 1.01
N VAL A 217 9.41 -13.51 1.04
CA VAL A 217 9.84 -12.74 -0.13
C VAL A 217 11.33 -12.90 -0.40
N LEU A 218 12.19 -12.82 0.64
CA LEU A 218 13.63 -12.61 0.51
C LEU A 218 14.49 -13.83 0.80
N ASP A 219 13.97 -14.92 1.36
CA ASP A 219 14.83 -16.06 1.74
C ASP A 219 15.55 -16.69 0.55
N SER A 220 14.92 -16.70 -0.63
CA SER A 220 15.54 -17.14 -1.89
C SER A 220 16.41 -16.07 -2.55
N ALA A 221 16.40 -14.83 -2.05
CA ALA A 221 17.17 -13.72 -2.61
C ALA A 221 18.61 -13.75 -2.08
N ARG A 222 19.46 -14.54 -2.76
CA ARG A 222 20.88 -14.70 -2.41
C ARG A 222 21.74 -14.56 -3.64
N ASP A 223 22.96 -14.04 -3.45
CA ASP A 223 23.98 -14.01 -4.49
C ASP A 223 24.64 -15.39 -4.70
N SER A 224 25.60 -15.46 -5.61
CA SER A 224 26.34 -16.70 -5.92
C SER A 224 27.20 -17.24 -4.77
N GLU A 225 27.50 -16.41 -3.77
CA GLU A 225 28.24 -16.77 -2.56
C GLU A 225 27.31 -17.15 -1.41
N GLY A 226 25.97 -17.04 -1.62
CA GLY A 226 24.95 -17.35 -0.63
C GLY A 226 24.63 -16.19 0.33
N LYS A 227 25.17 -14.99 0.11
CA LYS A 227 24.87 -13.80 0.89
C LYS A 227 23.45 -13.34 0.60
N ALA A 228 22.69 -13.01 1.64
CA ALA A 228 21.35 -12.47 1.50
C ALA A 228 21.34 -11.08 0.84
N LEU A 229 20.33 -10.82 0.04
CA LEU A 229 20.16 -9.61 -0.74
C LEU A 229 18.95 -8.80 -0.22
N THR A 230 19.07 -7.48 -0.20
CA THR A 230 17.94 -6.59 0.00
C THR A 230 17.02 -6.63 -1.23
N PRO A 231 15.74 -6.15 -1.16
CA PRO A 231 14.87 -6.07 -2.33
C PRO A 231 15.53 -5.41 -3.55
N VAL A 232 16.23 -4.29 -3.34
CA VAL A 232 16.90 -3.58 -4.44
C VAL A 232 18.06 -4.39 -5.00
N GLN A 233 18.89 -5.00 -4.15
CA GLN A 233 19.99 -5.87 -4.59
C GLN A 233 19.47 -7.12 -5.30
N ALA A 234 18.33 -7.67 -4.85
CA ALA A 234 17.65 -8.78 -5.52
C ALA A 234 17.19 -8.40 -6.93
N ALA A 235 16.66 -7.19 -7.11
CA ALA A 235 16.32 -6.68 -8.44
C ALA A 235 17.56 -6.45 -9.32
N VAL A 236 18.70 -6.00 -8.75
CA VAL A 236 19.98 -5.94 -9.48
C VAL A 236 20.39 -7.33 -9.97
N ALA A 237 20.30 -8.35 -9.10
CA ALA A 237 20.62 -9.73 -9.46
C ALA A 237 19.69 -10.28 -10.57
N LEU A 238 18.38 -9.99 -10.50
CA LEU A 238 17.42 -10.33 -11.56
C LEU A 238 17.77 -9.64 -12.88
N GLY A 239 18.14 -8.37 -12.84
CA GLY A 239 18.56 -7.63 -14.02
C GLY A 239 19.80 -8.22 -14.69
N GLN A 240 20.70 -8.77 -13.90
CA GLN A 240 21.91 -9.47 -14.39
C GLN A 240 21.58 -10.88 -14.91
N GLU A 241 20.77 -11.65 -14.18
CA GLU A 241 20.34 -13.00 -14.58
C GLU A 241 19.56 -12.99 -15.92
N GLY A 242 18.72 -11.98 -16.10
CA GLY A 242 17.83 -11.87 -17.26
C GLY A 242 18.49 -11.27 -18.49
N SER A 243 19.75 -10.82 -18.44
CA SER A 243 20.46 -10.30 -19.61
C SER A 243 20.55 -11.37 -20.71
N LEU A 244 20.62 -10.94 -21.98
CA LEU A 244 20.73 -11.82 -23.13
C LEU A 244 21.94 -12.75 -23.01
N GLU A 245 21.94 -13.89 -23.75
CA GLU A 245 23.00 -14.92 -23.69
C GLU A 245 24.43 -14.39 -23.86
N ASN A 246 24.61 -13.25 -24.53
CA ASN A 246 25.87 -12.56 -24.68
C ASN A 246 26.24 -11.64 -23.51
N GLY A 247 25.40 -11.56 -22.45
CA GLY A 247 25.60 -10.67 -21.30
C GLY A 247 25.25 -9.21 -21.57
N GLU A 248 24.78 -8.88 -22.76
CA GLU A 248 24.36 -7.53 -23.15
C GLU A 248 22.85 -7.35 -22.96
N GLY A 249 22.44 -6.10 -22.68
CA GLY A 249 21.04 -5.74 -22.57
C GLY A 249 20.48 -5.78 -21.15
N ASP A 250 19.19 -5.48 -21.06
CA ASP A 250 18.46 -5.41 -19.80
C ASP A 250 17.81 -6.75 -19.50
N GLY A 251 17.98 -7.24 -18.27
CA GLY A 251 17.37 -8.51 -17.86
C GLY A 251 15.93 -8.39 -17.41
N ILE A 252 15.51 -7.16 -17.05
CA ILE A 252 14.14 -6.82 -16.65
C ILE A 252 13.51 -5.95 -17.73
N GLU A 253 12.28 -6.27 -18.16
CA GLU A 253 11.52 -5.43 -19.10
C GLU A 253 10.94 -4.22 -18.37
N THR A 254 10.15 -4.44 -17.31
CA THR A 254 9.55 -3.36 -16.51
C THR A 254 9.85 -3.57 -15.03
N LEU A 255 10.45 -2.56 -14.42
CA LEU A 255 10.60 -2.44 -12.97
C LEU A 255 9.59 -1.44 -12.44
N MET A 256 8.68 -1.90 -11.57
CA MET A 256 7.73 -1.04 -10.86
C MET A 256 8.22 -0.80 -9.43
N VAL A 257 8.31 0.47 -9.02
CA VAL A 257 8.71 0.88 -7.67
C VAL A 257 7.59 1.70 -7.05
N MET A 258 6.93 1.14 -6.04
CA MET A 258 5.81 1.76 -5.33
C MET A 258 6.08 1.70 -3.83
N ILE A 259 6.69 2.75 -3.28
CA ILE A 259 7.17 2.81 -1.90
C ILE A 259 7.09 4.24 -1.38
N GLY A 260 7.03 4.40 -0.06
CA GLY A 260 7.04 5.70 0.60
C GLY A 260 5.77 6.01 1.39
N ALA A 261 4.68 5.29 1.16
CA ALA A 261 3.44 5.48 1.93
C ALA A 261 3.67 5.25 3.43
N ASN A 262 4.46 4.25 3.80
CA ASN A 262 4.76 3.94 5.21
C ASN A 262 5.67 4.98 5.89
N ASN A 263 6.28 5.89 5.14
CA ASN A 263 6.98 7.04 5.72
C ASN A 263 6.02 8.09 6.33
N ALA A 264 4.70 7.99 6.06
CA ALA A 264 3.67 8.88 6.61
C ALA A 264 2.43 8.13 7.15
N MET A 265 2.16 6.89 6.73
CA MET A 265 0.96 6.12 7.07
C MET A 265 0.79 5.92 8.58
N GLY A 266 1.89 5.85 9.34
CA GLY A 266 1.86 5.74 10.80
C GLY A 266 1.04 6.85 11.47
N SER A 267 0.98 8.04 10.88
CA SER A 267 0.24 9.18 11.42
C SER A 267 -1.27 8.95 11.48
N ILE A 268 -1.84 8.38 10.41
CA ILE A 268 -3.29 8.14 10.33
C ILE A 268 -3.68 6.79 10.96
N ALA A 269 -2.80 5.79 10.83
CA ALA A 269 -3.06 4.49 11.42
C ALA A 269 -2.97 4.49 12.95
N GLN A 270 -2.14 5.36 13.55
CA GLN A 270 -2.05 5.54 15.00
C GLN A 270 -2.82 6.76 15.52
N LEU A 271 -3.32 7.61 14.61
CA LEU A 271 -3.89 8.92 14.92
C LEU A 271 -2.95 9.77 15.80
N LYS A 272 -1.67 9.74 15.44
CA LYS A 272 -0.59 10.41 16.17
C LYS A 272 0.48 10.91 15.22
N VAL A 273 0.84 12.18 15.33
CA VAL A 273 1.93 12.79 14.55
C VAL A 273 3.18 12.84 15.40
N LYS A 274 4.26 12.23 14.88
CA LYS A 274 5.61 12.30 15.43
C LYS A 274 6.59 12.36 14.27
N TRP A 275 7.30 13.46 14.15
CA TRP A 275 8.22 13.73 13.07
C TRP A 275 9.56 13.00 13.23
N SER A 276 10.18 12.59 12.15
CA SER A 276 11.49 11.91 12.19
C SER A 276 12.63 12.85 12.63
N CYS A 277 12.48 14.15 12.39
CA CYS A 277 13.46 15.17 12.77
C CYS A 277 13.29 15.68 14.20
N ASP A 278 12.24 15.29 14.94
CA ASP A 278 12.07 15.58 16.36
C ASP A 278 13.04 14.72 17.20
N ARG A 279 14.33 14.95 17.01
CA ARG A 279 15.38 14.28 17.78
C ARG A 279 15.57 14.96 19.13
N ASP A 280 14.66 14.70 20.06
CA ASP A 280 14.87 15.06 21.44
C ASP A 280 16.00 14.19 22.01
N SER A 281 17.23 14.73 22.02
CA SER A 281 18.43 14.07 22.56
C SER A 281 18.31 13.74 24.05
N ASN A 282 17.26 14.21 24.72
CA ASN A 282 16.97 14.03 26.15
C ASN A 282 15.76 13.12 26.42
N SER A 283 15.11 12.56 25.40
CA SER A 283 14.00 11.63 25.64
C SER A 283 14.54 10.28 26.15
N PRO A 284 14.13 9.82 27.34
CA PRO A 284 14.60 8.54 27.88
C PRO A 284 14.00 7.31 27.18
N GLN A 285 13.26 7.49 26.07
CA GLN A 285 12.62 6.41 25.32
C GLN A 285 13.14 6.37 23.87
N PRO A 286 14.23 5.64 23.58
CA PRO A 286 14.76 5.47 22.22
C PRO A 286 13.82 4.70 21.27
N ASN A 287 12.70 4.15 21.76
CA ASN A 287 11.87 3.18 21.05
C ASN A 287 10.59 3.74 20.41
N GLN A 288 10.38 5.05 20.36
CA GLN A 288 9.24 5.60 19.63
C GLN A 288 9.65 5.99 18.20
N ARG A 289 9.34 5.12 17.25
CA ARG A 289 9.55 5.39 15.82
C ARG A 289 8.72 6.61 15.36
N PRO A 290 9.22 7.41 14.39
CA PRO A 290 8.44 8.47 13.78
C PRO A 290 7.21 7.89 13.08
N THR A 291 6.13 8.64 13.05
CA THR A 291 4.91 8.30 12.30
C THR A 291 4.84 9.05 10.97
N VAL A 292 5.63 10.12 10.84
CA VAL A 292 5.82 10.92 9.63
C VAL A 292 7.28 11.29 9.50
N TRP A 293 7.84 11.11 8.32
CA TRP A 293 9.22 11.51 8.03
C TRP A 293 9.28 12.98 7.62
N CYS A 294 10.33 13.66 8.04
CA CYS A 294 10.60 15.02 7.59
C CYS A 294 11.09 15.01 6.13
N PRO A 295 10.85 16.09 5.36
CA PRO A 295 11.20 16.15 3.96
C PRO A 295 12.66 15.80 3.66
N GLU A 296 13.59 16.33 4.46
CA GLU A 296 15.04 16.08 4.27
C GLU A 296 15.43 14.63 4.53
N ASP A 297 14.85 14.00 5.57
CA ASP A 297 15.10 12.59 5.88
C ASP A 297 14.57 11.70 4.74
N PHE A 298 13.35 11.98 4.26
CA PHE A 298 12.78 11.25 3.12
C PHE A 298 13.62 11.43 1.86
N LYS A 299 14.05 12.68 1.59
CA LYS A 299 14.88 12.98 0.42
C LYS A 299 16.18 12.22 0.44
N ALA A 300 16.86 12.19 1.59
CA ALA A 300 18.15 11.50 1.74
C ALA A 300 18.02 9.99 1.44
N GLU A 301 16.97 9.35 1.92
CA GLU A 301 16.69 7.94 1.65
C GLU A 301 16.24 7.71 0.18
N CYS A 302 15.43 8.63 -0.37
CA CYS A 302 15.00 8.58 -1.76
C CYS A 302 16.19 8.70 -2.72
N ASP A 303 17.14 9.61 -2.44
CA ASP A 303 18.36 9.76 -3.24
C ASP A 303 19.19 8.46 -3.23
N GLN A 304 19.34 7.80 -2.06
CA GLN A 304 20.03 6.51 -1.96
C GLN A 304 19.30 5.41 -2.75
N LEU A 305 17.98 5.35 -2.65
CA LEU A 305 17.17 4.38 -3.41
C LEU A 305 17.35 4.60 -4.92
N VAL A 306 17.24 5.84 -5.39
CA VAL A 306 17.37 6.20 -6.80
C VAL A 306 18.74 5.78 -7.35
N GLU A 307 19.83 6.06 -6.63
CA GLU A 307 21.18 5.65 -7.05
C GLU A 307 21.33 4.12 -7.12
N GLN A 308 20.67 3.37 -6.24
CA GLN A 308 20.65 1.91 -6.34
C GLN A 308 19.78 1.40 -7.49
N ILE A 309 18.61 2.01 -7.74
CA ILE A 309 17.75 1.65 -8.89
C ILE A 309 18.48 1.88 -10.21
N LYS A 310 19.29 2.94 -10.33
CA LYS A 310 20.09 3.21 -11.53
C LYS A 310 21.05 2.08 -11.89
N GLN A 311 21.38 1.19 -10.95
CA GLN A 311 22.26 0.02 -11.17
C GLN A 311 21.49 -1.20 -11.70
N ILE A 312 20.16 -1.19 -11.62
CA ILE A 312 19.31 -2.29 -12.08
C ILE A 312 19.24 -2.26 -13.61
N LYS A 313 19.56 -3.38 -14.24
CA LYS A 313 19.39 -3.56 -15.69
C LYS A 313 17.91 -3.78 -16.04
N ALA A 314 17.15 -2.71 -16.00
CA ALA A 314 15.75 -2.67 -16.37
C ALA A 314 15.55 -1.75 -17.59
N ARG A 315 14.74 -2.20 -18.57
CA ARG A 315 14.46 -1.44 -19.79
C ARG A 315 13.59 -0.23 -19.48
N HIS A 316 12.52 -0.46 -18.72
CA HIS A 316 11.56 0.56 -18.28
C HIS A 316 11.49 0.57 -16.77
N VAL A 317 11.49 1.75 -16.15
CA VAL A 317 11.31 1.91 -14.70
C VAL A 317 10.13 2.84 -14.47
N ILE A 318 9.18 2.42 -13.64
CA ILE A 318 8.01 3.21 -13.25
C ILE A 318 8.11 3.48 -11.75
N LEU A 319 8.22 4.75 -11.34
CA LEU A 319 8.14 5.17 -9.95
C LEU A 319 6.75 5.72 -9.66
N ALA A 320 6.13 5.28 -8.55
CA ALA A 320 4.84 5.80 -8.13
C ALA A 320 5.00 6.94 -7.13
N THR A 321 4.13 7.96 -7.22
CA THR A 321 3.97 8.97 -6.18
C THR A 321 3.27 8.38 -4.95
N VAL A 322 3.48 9.01 -3.79
CA VAL A 322 2.88 8.64 -2.51
C VAL A 322 1.49 9.26 -2.41
N PRO A 323 0.42 8.49 -2.16
CA PRO A 323 -0.91 9.05 -1.96
C PRO A 323 -1.01 9.79 -0.62
N HIS A 324 -1.88 10.81 -0.55
CA HIS A 324 -2.21 11.46 0.72
C HIS A 324 -2.85 10.47 1.69
N VAL A 325 -2.13 10.06 2.72
CA VAL A 325 -2.61 9.07 3.70
C VAL A 325 -3.85 9.53 4.48
N THR A 326 -4.12 10.82 4.51
CA THR A 326 -5.30 11.43 5.13
C THR A 326 -6.61 11.18 4.36
N ILE A 327 -6.53 10.62 3.14
CA ILE A 327 -7.69 10.14 2.37
C ILE A 327 -8.11 8.73 2.83
N ALA A 328 -7.17 7.93 3.35
CA ALA A 328 -7.44 6.57 3.81
C ALA A 328 -8.58 6.55 4.84
N PRO A 329 -9.67 5.79 4.61
CA PRO A 329 -10.88 5.89 5.44
C PRO A 329 -10.72 5.37 6.87
N ILE A 330 -9.59 4.78 7.24
CA ILE A 330 -9.25 4.47 8.64
C ILE A 330 -9.15 5.73 9.50
N GLY A 331 -8.89 6.88 8.89
CA GLY A 331 -8.93 8.19 9.51
C GLY A 331 -10.13 9.00 9.03
N ARG A 332 -11.31 8.76 9.60
CA ARG A 332 -12.53 9.44 9.20
C ARG A 332 -12.58 10.88 9.73
N GLY A 333 -12.83 11.86 8.85
CA GLY A 333 -13.12 13.24 9.27
C GLY A 333 -14.43 13.36 10.09
N VAL A 334 -14.43 14.21 11.11
CA VAL A 334 -15.53 14.44 12.05
C VAL A 334 -16.29 15.72 11.70
N GLY A 335 -17.61 15.64 11.64
CA GLY A 335 -18.50 16.78 11.36
C GLY A 335 -18.33 17.39 9.97
N ASP A 336 -18.54 18.71 9.91
CA ASP A 336 -18.36 19.50 8.70
C ASP A 336 -16.90 19.94 8.53
N LYS A 337 -16.53 20.31 7.31
CA LYS A 337 -15.21 20.85 7.03
C LYS A 337 -14.99 22.19 7.73
N ILE A 338 -13.73 22.49 8.07
CA ILE A 338 -13.33 23.67 8.88
C ILE A 338 -13.73 25.02 8.27
N ALA A 339 -13.94 25.09 6.97
CA ALA A 339 -14.41 26.28 6.25
C ALA A 339 -14.88 25.88 4.84
N THR A 340 -15.75 26.71 4.26
CA THR A 340 -16.13 26.58 2.84
C THR A 340 -14.88 26.59 1.95
N GLY A 341 -14.77 25.62 1.06
CA GLY A 341 -13.62 25.43 0.17
C GLY A 341 -12.42 24.73 0.83
N SER A 342 -12.52 24.32 2.09
CA SER A 342 -11.50 23.48 2.73
C SER A 342 -11.72 22.02 2.45
N ARG A 343 -10.65 21.28 2.19
CA ARG A 343 -10.67 19.82 2.07
C ARG A 343 -10.52 19.10 3.41
N TYR A 344 -10.32 19.84 4.53
CA TYR A 344 -10.02 19.29 5.85
C TYR A 344 -11.18 19.41 6.82
N PHE A 345 -11.29 18.40 7.70
CA PHE A 345 -12.21 18.34 8.83
C PHE A 345 -11.52 18.83 10.11
N PRO A 346 -12.25 19.33 11.12
CA PRO A 346 -11.67 19.76 12.39
C PRO A 346 -10.80 18.68 13.04
N TYR A 347 -11.27 17.45 13.00
CA TYR A 347 -10.61 16.28 13.55
C TYR A 347 -10.74 15.09 12.59
N TYR A 348 -9.81 14.14 12.70
CA TYR A 348 -9.85 12.83 12.05
C TYR A 348 -9.74 11.76 13.12
N THR A 349 -10.69 10.86 13.19
CA THR A 349 -10.77 9.78 14.17
C THR A 349 -11.13 8.44 13.51
N ARG A 350 -11.33 7.40 14.27
CA ARG A 350 -11.71 6.08 13.78
C ARG A 350 -13.07 6.08 13.08
N PRO A 351 -13.26 5.30 12.00
CA PRO A 351 -14.50 5.28 11.22
C PRO A 351 -15.71 4.70 11.97
N TRP A 352 -15.51 3.99 13.06
CA TRP A 352 -16.57 3.45 13.91
C TRP A 352 -17.01 4.40 15.04
N ILE A 353 -16.27 5.48 15.31
CA ILE A 353 -16.71 6.52 16.24
C ILE A 353 -17.60 7.49 15.46
N SER A 354 -18.87 7.63 15.85
CA SER A 354 -19.80 8.54 15.19
C SER A 354 -19.53 10.01 15.56
N ASP A 355 -20.02 10.96 14.77
CA ASP A 355 -19.85 12.39 15.07
C ASP A 355 -20.49 12.80 16.42
N LYS A 356 -21.56 12.09 16.83
CA LYS A 356 -22.25 12.35 18.10
C LYS A 356 -21.51 11.81 19.31
N ASP A 357 -20.76 10.74 19.12
CA ASP A 357 -20.06 10.03 20.20
C ASP A 357 -18.60 10.51 20.35
N PHE A 358 -18.08 11.23 19.35
CA PHE A 358 -16.71 11.72 19.35
C PHE A 358 -16.46 12.79 20.43
N ASP A 359 -15.46 12.54 21.27
CA ASP A 359 -14.96 13.48 22.28
C ASP A 359 -13.44 13.67 22.11
N PRO A 360 -12.98 14.88 21.69
CA PRO A 360 -11.55 15.13 21.48
C PRO A 360 -10.70 15.02 22.75
N ASN A 361 -11.30 15.00 23.95
CA ASN A 361 -10.57 14.81 25.20
C ASN A 361 -10.34 13.32 25.53
N ARG A 362 -11.04 12.42 24.87
CA ARG A 362 -11.03 10.98 25.16
C ARG A 362 -10.57 10.15 23.99
N ASP A 363 -11.07 10.47 22.79
CA ASP A 363 -10.92 9.63 21.63
C ASP A 363 -9.65 9.95 20.84
N PRO A 364 -8.94 8.94 20.29
CA PRO A 364 -7.74 9.18 19.51
C PRO A 364 -8.10 9.96 18.24
N HIS A 365 -7.30 10.98 17.93
CA HIS A 365 -7.54 11.82 16.76
C HIS A 365 -6.27 12.58 16.32
N ILE A 366 -6.30 13.08 15.09
CA ILE A 366 -5.44 14.16 14.63
C ILE A 366 -6.29 15.36 14.23
N THR A 367 -5.70 16.55 14.30
CA THR A 367 -6.38 17.81 13.98
C THR A 367 -6.29 18.13 12.48
N ALA A 368 -7.12 19.08 12.03
CA ALA A 368 -7.01 19.66 10.68
C ALA A 368 -5.62 20.19 10.35
N GLN A 369 -4.96 20.82 11.32
CA GLN A 369 -3.62 21.38 11.15
C GLN A 369 -2.57 20.29 10.96
N GLN A 370 -2.66 19.20 11.74
CA GLN A 370 -1.81 18.02 11.59
C GLN A 370 -2.06 17.32 10.24
N ALA A 371 -3.31 17.14 9.85
CA ALA A 371 -3.65 16.55 8.55
C ALA A 371 -3.08 17.37 7.37
N ARG A 372 -3.12 18.71 7.46
CA ARG A 372 -2.49 19.59 6.46
C ARG A 372 -0.97 19.45 6.42
N ALA A 373 -0.33 19.34 7.58
CA ALA A 373 1.11 19.15 7.66
C ALA A 373 1.53 17.82 7.05
N ILE A 374 0.76 16.75 7.28
CA ILE A 374 0.99 15.43 6.67
C ILE A 374 0.84 15.51 5.14
N ASP A 375 -0.22 16.11 4.63
CA ASP A 375 -0.41 16.26 3.19
C ASP A 375 0.71 17.11 2.56
N SER A 376 1.10 18.20 3.22
CA SER A 376 2.18 19.07 2.74
C SER A 376 3.53 18.36 2.64
N VAL A 377 3.85 17.48 3.58
CA VAL A 377 5.09 16.71 3.50
C VAL A 377 5.04 15.64 2.41
N ILE A 378 3.87 15.03 2.19
CA ILE A 378 3.68 14.05 1.10
C ILE A 378 3.80 14.74 -0.26
N ASP A 379 3.28 15.97 -0.41
CA ASP A 379 3.51 16.75 -1.63
C ASP A 379 5.01 16.95 -1.90
N GLN A 380 5.82 17.20 -0.87
CA GLN A 380 7.28 17.31 -1.01
C GLN A 380 7.95 15.97 -1.34
N TYR A 381 7.49 14.85 -0.78
CA TYR A 381 7.96 13.53 -1.20
C TYR A 381 7.73 13.30 -2.70
N ASN A 382 6.54 13.68 -3.17
CA ASN A 382 6.15 13.52 -4.56
C ASN A 382 6.97 14.43 -5.50
N GLU A 383 7.37 15.62 -5.04
CA GLU A 383 8.33 16.45 -5.77
C GLU A 383 9.69 15.75 -5.94
N TYR A 384 10.23 15.17 -4.88
CA TYR A 384 11.50 14.45 -4.96
C TYR A 384 11.43 13.23 -5.89
N ILE A 385 10.31 12.48 -5.86
CA ILE A 385 10.09 11.34 -6.77
C ILE A 385 10.00 11.82 -8.23
N ALA A 386 9.23 12.89 -8.50
CA ALA A 386 9.10 13.45 -9.83
C ALA A 386 10.43 14.00 -10.36
N ASP A 387 11.19 14.72 -9.52
CA ASP A 387 12.52 15.22 -9.86
C ASP A 387 13.49 14.07 -10.19
N ALA A 388 13.43 12.97 -9.45
CA ALA A 388 14.26 11.79 -9.72
C ALA A 388 13.94 11.17 -11.08
N VAL A 389 12.65 11.02 -11.43
CA VAL A 389 12.22 10.57 -12.76
C VAL A 389 12.68 11.55 -13.83
N GLY A 390 12.45 12.86 -13.63
CA GLY A 390 12.84 13.89 -14.57
C GLY A 390 14.36 13.93 -14.83
N GLN A 391 15.15 13.78 -13.78
CA GLN A 391 16.60 13.72 -13.90
C GLN A 391 17.07 12.45 -14.63
N ALA A 392 16.50 11.28 -14.29
CA ALA A 392 16.82 10.03 -14.98
C ALA A 392 16.49 10.10 -16.48
N ARG A 393 15.36 10.72 -16.85
CA ARG A 393 14.99 10.93 -18.26
C ARG A 393 15.97 11.87 -18.97
N LYS A 394 16.41 12.95 -18.32
CA LYS A 394 17.47 13.83 -18.86
C LYS A 394 18.81 13.09 -19.06
N GLU A 395 19.08 12.08 -18.23
CA GLU A 395 20.24 11.18 -18.36
C GLU A 395 20.06 10.11 -19.45
N GLY A 396 18.95 10.11 -20.18
CA GLY A 396 18.67 9.14 -21.25
C GLY A 396 18.07 7.81 -20.77
N ARG A 397 17.60 7.73 -19.53
CA ARG A 397 16.96 6.52 -18.98
C ARG A 397 15.48 6.53 -19.30
N ASP A 398 14.92 5.36 -19.55
CA ASP A 398 13.49 5.22 -19.86
C ASP A 398 12.68 5.02 -18.57
N TRP A 399 12.54 6.10 -17.80
CA TRP A 399 11.84 6.17 -16.53
C TRP A 399 10.51 6.91 -16.68
N TYR A 400 9.51 6.50 -15.91
CA TYR A 400 8.15 7.03 -15.94
C TYR A 400 7.66 7.31 -14.53
N LEU A 401 6.82 8.33 -14.40
CA LEU A 401 6.09 8.65 -13.18
C LEU A 401 4.69 8.02 -13.25
N PHE A 402 4.31 7.25 -12.24
CA PHE A 402 2.93 6.86 -12.01
C PHE A 402 2.32 7.74 -10.92
N GLU A 403 1.38 8.60 -11.30
CA GLU A 403 0.74 9.55 -10.38
C GLU A 403 -0.34 8.86 -9.54
N LEU A 404 0.07 8.01 -8.58
CA LEU A 404 -0.82 7.29 -7.67
C LEU A 404 -1.50 8.25 -6.68
N GLY A 405 -0.78 9.28 -6.21
CA GLY A 405 -1.33 10.31 -5.33
C GLY A 405 -2.49 11.05 -5.98
N GLY A 406 -2.30 11.50 -7.23
CA GLY A 406 -3.34 12.15 -8.01
C GLY A 406 -4.52 11.24 -8.35
N LEU A 407 -4.26 9.97 -8.66
CA LEU A 407 -5.31 8.97 -8.87
C LEU A 407 -6.22 8.86 -7.64
N LEU A 408 -5.64 8.77 -6.44
CA LEU A 408 -6.43 8.72 -5.20
C LEU A 408 -7.17 10.03 -4.93
N ASP A 409 -6.59 11.19 -5.22
CA ASP A 409 -7.27 12.48 -5.12
C ASP A 409 -8.49 12.57 -6.06
N CYS A 410 -8.40 12.02 -7.28
CA CYS A 410 -9.53 11.96 -8.22
C CYS A 410 -10.66 11.03 -7.75
N LEU A 411 -10.37 10.06 -6.89
CA LEU A 411 -11.32 9.11 -6.27
C LEU A 411 -11.80 9.57 -4.88
N ALA A 412 -11.22 10.62 -4.29
CA ALA A 412 -11.39 11.00 -2.89
C ALA A 412 -12.81 11.51 -2.59
N TYR A 413 -13.70 10.61 -2.14
CA TYR A 413 -15.14 10.89 -1.97
C TYR A 413 -15.37 12.04 -0.99
N ARG A 414 -14.96 11.90 0.27
CA ARG A 414 -15.20 12.92 1.30
C ARG A 414 -14.41 14.21 1.09
N ARG A 415 -13.33 14.14 0.34
CA ARG A 415 -12.50 15.31 0.07
C ARG A 415 -13.09 16.17 -1.05
N TYR A 416 -13.51 15.56 -2.16
CA TYR A 416 -13.86 16.28 -3.39
C TYR A 416 -15.16 15.84 -4.06
N ILE A 417 -15.55 14.54 -4.01
CA ILE A 417 -16.73 14.06 -4.73
C ILE A 417 -18.00 14.55 -4.03
N GLU A 418 -18.07 14.38 -2.71
CA GLU A 418 -19.22 14.77 -1.88
C GLU A 418 -19.41 16.30 -1.80
N ASP A 419 -18.33 17.08 -1.91
CA ASP A 419 -18.33 18.52 -1.73
C ASP A 419 -17.60 19.24 -2.87
N SER A 420 -18.40 19.79 -3.79
CA SER A 420 -17.89 20.50 -4.96
C SER A 420 -17.12 21.80 -4.63
N ASP A 421 -17.43 22.45 -3.51
CA ASP A 421 -16.82 23.72 -3.12
C ASP A 421 -15.35 23.56 -2.71
N CYS A 422 -14.93 22.34 -2.40
CA CYS A 422 -13.56 22.02 -2.02
C CYS A 422 -12.66 21.67 -3.21
N ARG A 423 -13.21 21.51 -4.41
CA ARG A 423 -12.47 21.09 -5.59
C ARG A 423 -11.51 22.17 -6.03
N PRO A 424 -10.21 21.85 -6.16
CA PRO A 424 -9.29 22.76 -6.83
C PRO A 424 -9.61 22.86 -8.33
N ASP A 425 -9.14 23.92 -8.99
CA ASP A 425 -9.44 24.19 -10.42
C ASP A 425 -8.96 23.05 -11.35
N TRP A 426 -7.92 22.30 -10.94
CA TRP A 426 -7.37 21.18 -11.68
C TRP A 426 -8.12 19.86 -11.48
N TRP A 427 -9.00 19.75 -10.45
CA TRP A 427 -9.58 18.48 -10.08
C TRP A 427 -10.68 18.04 -11.04
N THR A 428 -10.61 16.78 -11.46
CA THR A 428 -11.67 16.07 -12.18
C THR A 428 -11.89 14.70 -11.55
N PRO A 429 -13.12 14.16 -11.54
CA PRO A 429 -13.35 12.81 -11.04
C PRO A 429 -12.70 11.78 -11.95
N TYR A 430 -12.19 10.71 -11.35
CA TYR A 430 -11.74 9.54 -12.11
C TYR A 430 -12.91 8.91 -12.87
N GLN A 431 -12.69 8.59 -14.14
CA GLN A 431 -13.69 7.93 -14.98
C GLN A 431 -13.69 6.43 -14.65
N LEU A 432 -14.67 6.01 -13.88
CA LEU A 432 -14.79 4.60 -13.51
C LEU A 432 -15.10 3.73 -14.74
N PRO A 433 -14.58 2.48 -14.77
CA PRO A 433 -15.07 1.47 -15.71
C PRO A 433 -16.59 1.29 -15.60
N PRO A 434 -17.30 1.09 -16.73
CA PRO A 434 -18.76 0.95 -16.73
C PRO A 434 -19.29 -0.15 -15.79
N GLU A 435 -18.51 -1.22 -15.61
CA GLU A 435 -18.87 -2.32 -14.72
C GLU A 435 -18.87 -1.89 -13.24
N LEU A 436 -18.00 -0.96 -12.86
CA LEU A 436 -17.97 -0.40 -11.51
C LEU A 436 -19.06 0.66 -11.32
N GLU A 437 -19.33 1.49 -12.34
CA GLU A 437 -20.43 2.47 -12.31
C GLU A 437 -21.80 1.81 -12.19
N ALA A 438 -21.95 0.59 -12.72
CA ALA A 438 -23.20 -0.16 -12.66
C ALA A 438 -23.50 -0.79 -11.29
N LEU A 439 -22.54 -0.79 -10.35
CA LEU A 439 -22.75 -1.32 -9.00
C LEU A 439 -23.64 -0.38 -8.17
N SER A 440 -24.44 -0.95 -7.29
CA SER A 440 -25.30 -0.17 -6.38
C SER A 440 -25.05 -0.57 -4.91
N PRO A 441 -24.55 0.37 -4.09
CA PRO A 441 -24.07 1.72 -4.44
C PRO A 441 -22.79 1.65 -5.31
N VAL A 442 -22.52 2.72 -6.07
CA VAL A 442 -21.24 2.86 -6.80
C VAL A 442 -20.10 2.81 -5.78
N PRO A 443 -18.99 2.08 -6.04
CA PRO A 443 -17.86 2.04 -5.12
C PRO A 443 -17.22 3.42 -4.93
N ASP A 444 -16.79 3.69 -3.71
CA ASP A 444 -16.16 4.95 -3.33
C ASP A 444 -15.06 4.75 -2.28
N THR A 445 -14.35 5.82 -1.89
CA THR A 445 -13.25 5.79 -0.93
C THR A 445 -13.67 5.98 0.54
N ARG A 446 -14.97 5.89 0.86
CA ARG A 446 -15.42 5.86 2.25
C ARG A 446 -15.06 4.54 2.91
N PHE A 447 -15.11 4.51 4.24
CA PHE A 447 -14.95 3.28 4.98
C PHE A 447 -16.03 2.26 4.56
N PHE A 448 -15.60 1.02 4.36
CA PHE A 448 -16.50 -0.06 3.93
C PHE A 448 -17.57 -0.32 4.98
N ARG A 449 -18.82 -0.35 4.55
CA ARG A 449 -19.96 -0.70 5.39
C ARG A 449 -20.91 -1.61 4.63
N SER A 450 -21.45 -2.57 5.37
CA SER A 450 -22.45 -3.52 4.87
C SER A 450 -23.41 -3.93 5.99
N ASP A 451 -24.56 -4.41 5.61
CA ASP A 451 -25.57 -4.99 6.49
C ASP A 451 -26.32 -6.13 5.76
N ALA A 452 -27.42 -6.62 6.31
CA ALA A 452 -28.22 -7.70 5.73
C ALA A 452 -28.73 -7.41 4.29
N THR A 453 -28.69 -6.15 3.85
CA THR A 453 -29.10 -5.74 2.49
C THR A 453 -27.95 -5.69 1.50
N GLY A 454 -26.72 -5.84 1.98
CA GLY A 454 -25.49 -5.79 1.21
C GLY A 454 -24.59 -4.61 1.56
N ARG A 455 -23.69 -4.23 0.64
CA ARG A 455 -22.79 -3.08 0.81
C ARG A 455 -23.57 -1.76 0.79
N THR A 456 -23.30 -0.90 1.78
CA THR A 456 -23.99 0.39 1.95
C THR A 456 -23.11 1.61 1.68
N SER A 457 -21.77 1.46 1.82
CA SER A 457 -20.79 2.50 1.46
C SER A 457 -19.41 1.90 1.23
N GLY A 458 -18.48 2.69 0.70
CA GLY A 458 -17.11 2.26 0.42
C GLY A 458 -17.02 1.34 -0.79
N GLY A 459 -15.99 0.52 -0.85
CA GLY A 459 -15.78 -0.49 -1.88
C GLY A 459 -14.43 -0.39 -2.58
N PHE A 460 -13.70 0.74 -2.48
CA PHE A 460 -12.31 0.80 -2.96
C PHE A 460 -11.29 0.46 -1.89
N PHE A 461 -11.65 0.58 -0.61
CA PHE A 461 -10.83 0.15 0.51
C PHE A 461 -11.45 -1.04 1.23
N THR A 462 -10.60 -1.92 1.72
CA THR A 462 -10.99 -3.09 2.52
C THR A 462 -11.36 -2.72 3.96
N LEU A 463 -11.62 -3.73 4.80
CA LEU A 463 -12.07 -3.53 6.19
C LEU A 463 -11.01 -2.89 7.09
N ASP A 464 -9.75 -2.89 6.70
CA ASP A 464 -8.69 -2.15 7.41
C ASP A 464 -8.71 -0.64 7.14
N GLY A 465 -9.43 -0.20 6.11
CA GLY A 465 -9.54 1.19 5.72
C GLY A 465 -8.23 1.82 5.20
N ILE A 466 -7.26 1.00 4.79
CA ILE A 466 -5.94 1.40 4.29
C ILE A 466 -5.68 0.80 2.92
N HIS A 467 -5.93 -0.50 2.76
CA HIS A 467 -5.56 -1.24 1.56
C HIS A 467 -6.72 -1.36 0.58
N PRO A 468 -6.43 -1.37 -0.73
CA PRO A 468 -7.45 -1.52 -1.75
C PRO A 468 -8.16 -2.87 -1.68
N THR A 469 -9.43 -2.89 -2.08
CA THR A 469 -10.14 -4.11 -2.45
C THR A 469 -9.60 -4.67 -3.77
N THR A 470 -10.05 -5.84 -4.18
CA THR A 470 -9.66 -6.43 -5.47
C THR A 470 -9.99 -5.51 -6.64
N ILE A 471 -11.17 -4.85 -6.65
CA ILE A 471 -11.51 -3.88 -7.69
C ILE A 471 -10.65 -2.61 -7.60
N GLY A 472 -10.26 -2.18 -6.40
CA GLY A 472 -9.32 -1.08 -6.21
C GLY A 472 -7.93 -1.38 -6.78
N TYR A 473 -7.41 -2.58 -6.55
CA TYR A 473 -6.17 -3.05 -7.20
C TYR A 473 -6.30 -3.13 -8.73
N GLY A 474 -7.50 -3.47 -9.23
CA GLY A 474 -7.79 -3.45 -10.66
C GLY A 474 -7.63 -2.08 -11.29
N ILE A 475 -8.04 -1.00 -10.60
CA ILE A 475 -7.82 0.38 -11.06
C ILE A 475 -6.31 0.69 -11.13
N VAL A 476 -5.57 0.37 -10.06
CA VAL A 476 -4.10 0.57 -10.04
C VAL A 476 -3.43 -0.21 -11.18
N ALA A 477 -3.81 -1.48 -11.38
CA ALA A 477 -3.27 -2.30 -12.45
C ALA A 477 -3.56 -1.69 -13.84
N GLN A 478 -4.78 -1.20 -14.07
CA GLN A 478 -5.15 -0.57 -15.34
C GLN A 478 -4.30 0.66 -15.66
N GLU A 479 -4.09 1.54 -14.67
CA GLU A 479 -3.29 2.75 -14.90
C GLU A 479 -1.81 2.43 -15.15
N VAL A 480 -1.24 1.45 -14.45
CA VAL A 480 0.13 0.99 -14.73
C VAL A 480 0.22 0.35 -16.11
N ILE A 481 -0.76 -0.48 -16.52
CA ILE A 481 -0.84 -1.04 -17.88
C ILE A 481 -0.89 0.06 -18.94
N ASN A 482 -1.65 1.13 -18.69
CA ASN A 482 -1.73 2.27 -19.62
C ASN A 482 -0.35 2.90 -19.83
N ILE A 483 0.43 3.10 -18.77
CA ILE A 483 1.82 3.60 -18.89
C ILE A 483 2.70 2.61 -19.64
N MET A 484 2.65 1.32 -19.27
CA MET A 484 3.46 0.28 -19.90
C MET A 484 3.19 0.17 -21.41
N GLN A 485 1.91 0.14 -21.82
CA GLN A 485 1.54 -0.07 -23.21
C GLN A 485 1.69 1.20 -24.04
N GLN A 486 1.20 2.36 -23.54
CA GLN A 486 1.07 3.57 -24.34
C GLN A 486 2.34 4.43 -24.33
N GLN A 487 3.08 4.43 -23.22
CA GLN A 487 4.27 5.27 -23.07
C GLN A 487 5.57 4.48 -23.19
N ALA A 488 5.65 3.32 -22.54
CA ALA A 488 6.85 2.49 -22.56
C ALA A 488 6.90 1.52 -23.76
N GLY A 489 5.78 1.33 -24.48
CA GLY A 489 5.74 0.45 -25.66
C GLY A 489 5.89 -1.04 -25.31
N VAL A 490 5.59 -1.42 -24.06
CA VAL A 490 5.62 -2.82 -23.61
C VAL A 490 4.56 -3.61 -24.37
N LYS A 491 4.95 -4.76 -24.92
CA LYS A 491 4.06 -5.64 -25.65
C LYS A 491 3.33 -6.57 -24.70
N PHE A 492 2.03 -6.67 -24.88
CA PHE A 492 1.17 -7.59 -24.15
C PHE A 492 0.79 -8.77 -25.04
N TYR A 493 0.76 -9.98 -24.47
CA TYR A 493 0.43 -11.18 -25.19
C TYR A 493 -0.86 -11.81 -24.65
N ARG A 494 -1.52 -12.61 -25.49
CA ARG A 494 -2.63 -13.46 -25.05
C ARG A 494 -2.10 -14.53 -24.08
N LYS A 495 -3.00 -15.28 -23.46
CA LYS A 495 -2.66 -16.36 -22.51
C LYS A 495 -1.70 -17.43 -23.06
N ASP A 496 -1.55 -17.50 -24.37
CA ASP A 496 -0.59 -18.38 -25.03
C ASP A 496 0.87 -17.89 -24.92
N GLY A 497 1.06 -16.67 -24.38
CA GLY A 497 2.37 -16.03 -24.23
C GLY A 497 3.10 -15.73 -25.55
N ARG A 498 2.42 -15.84 -26.69
CA ARG A 498 3.01 -15.71 -28.05
C ARG A 498 2.26 -14.76 -28.95
N THR A 499 0.94 -14.78 -28.91
CA THR A 499 0.10 -13.92 -29.75
C THR A 499 0.03 -12.52 -29.15
N GLU A 500 0.71 -11.55 -29.79
CA GLU A 500 0.68 -10.14 -29.39
C GLU A 500 -0.75 -9.59 -29.47
N ARG A 501 -1.12 -8.73 -28.53
CA ARG A 501 -2.40 -8.02 -28.51
C ARG A 501 -2.24 -6.69 -29.22
N ASP A 502 -3.06 -6.46 -30.24
CA ASP A 502 -3.10 -5.20 -31.01
C ASP A 502 -4.10 -4.19 -30.41
N ASP A 503 -4.94 -4.63 -29.46
CA ASP A 503 -5.97 -3.83 -28.81
C ASP A 503 -5.43 -3.20 -27.50
N PRO A 504 -5.98 -2.06 -27.07
CA PRO A 504 -5.70 -1.52 -25.74
C PRO A 504 -6.06 -2.56 -24.66
N VAL A 505 -5.08 -2.87 -23.82
CA VAL A 505 -5.25 -3.86 -22.75
C VAL A 505 -6.15 -3.30 -21.67
N LYS A 506 -7.20 -4.01 -21.36
CA LYS A 506 -8.16 -3.63 -20.31
C LYS A 506 -8.29 -4.74 -19.28
N ILE A 507 -8.27 -4.35 -18.02
CA ILE A 507 -8.59 -5.23 -16.89
C ILE A 507 -10.07 -5.65 -16.99
N ASN A 508 -10.32 -6.93 -16.78
CA ASN A 508 -11.68 -7.46 -16.76
C ASN A 508 -12.35 -7.18 -15.39
N PHE A 509 -12.98 -6.00 -15.24
CA PHE A 509 -13.64 -5.60 -13.99
C PHE A 509 -14.83 -6.48 -13.64
N GLN A 510 -15.56 -7.04 -14.61
CA GLN A 510 -16.62 -7.99 -14.31
C GLN A 510 -16.10 -9.23 -13.59
N ARG A 511 -14.93 -9.76 -14.02
CA ARG A 511 -14.26 -10.86 -13.32
C ARG A 511 -13.80 -10.43 -11.93
N LEU A 512 -13.20 -9.24 -11.78
CA LEU A 512 -12.73 -8.75 -10.48
C LEU A 512 -13.89 -8.56 -9.49
N ILE A 513 -15.03 -8.02 -9.92
CA ILE A 513 -16.24 -7.89 -9.10
C ILE A 513 -16.68 -9.26 -8.57
N ALA A 514 -16.67 -10.29 -9.42
CA ALA A 514 -17.07 -11.64 -9.01
C ALA A 514 -16.07 -12.30 -8.02
N LEU A 515 -14.79 -11.91 -8.08
CA LEU A 515 -13.73 -12.43 -7.21
C LEU A 515 -13.53 -11.60 -5.94
N ASP A 516 -14.00 -10.37 -5.93
CA ASP A 516 -13.93 -9.48 -4.76
C ASP A 516 -15.04 -9.84 -3.77
N THR A 517 -14.68 -10.55 -2.73
CA THR A 517 -15.65 -11.07 -1.75
C THR A 517 -16.37 -9.97 -0.97
N LEU A 518 -15.73 -8.80 -0.78
CA LEU A 518 -16.39 -7.64 -0.17
C LEU A 518 -17.44 -7.00 -1.09
N ILE A 519 -17.32 -7.18 -2.41
CA ILE A 519 -18.25 -6.62 -3.40
C ILE A 519 -19.33 -7.63 -3.77
N SER A 520 -18.95 -8.89 -4.06
CA SER A 520 -19.88 -9.92 -4.53
C SER A 520 -20.73 -10.55 -3.42
N ASP A 521 -20.17 -10.66 -2.22
CA ASP A 521 -20.81 -11.27 -1.04
C ASP A 521 -20.38 -10.55 0.25
N PRO A 522 -20.79 -9.26 0.44
CA PRO A 522 -20.37 -8.47 1.59
C PRO A 522 -20.87 -9.05 2.92
N PRO A 523 -20.05 -9.00 4.01
CA PRO A 523 -20.47 -9.50 5.32
C PRO A 523 -21.72 -8.79 5.83
N LYS A 524 -22.75 -9.52 6.25
CA LYS A 524 -24.01 -8.98 6.74
C LYS A 524 -23.92 -8.43 8.16
N SER A 525 -23.02 -8.98 8.96
CA SER A 525 -22.84 -8.63 10.36
C SER A 525 -21.95 -7.42 10.59
N LEU A 526 -21.35 -6.82 9.56
CA LEU A 526 -20.31 -5.80 9.72
C LEU A 526 -20.77 -4.60 10.54
N SER A 527 -21.99 -4.13 10.35
CA SER A 527 -22.54 -2.98 11.11
C SER A 527 -22.59 -3.24 12.61
N SER A 528 -22.85 -4.47 13.05
CA SER A 528 -22.79 -4.89 14.45
C SER A 528 -21.34 -5.17 14.90
N SER A 529 -20.47 -5.55 13.96
CA SER A 529 -19.08 -5.91 14.22
C SER A 529 -18.15 -4.71 14.37
N LEU A 530 -18.56 -3.47 13.97
CA LEU A 530 -17.74 -2.26 14.13
C LEU A 530 -17.33 -1.98 15.58
N LYS A 531 -18.16 -2.37 16.56
CA LYS A 531 -17.83 -2.28 18.00
C LYS A 531 -16.65 -3.19 18.38
N TRP A 532 -16.46 -4.26 17.64
CA TRP A 532 -15.36 -5.20 17.82
C TRP A 532 -14.05 -4.65 17.27
N LEU A 533 -14.11 -3.98 16.13
CA LEU A 533 -12.95 -3.29 15.58
C LEU A 533 -12.45 -2.21 16.54
N ASP A 534 -13.35 -1.50 17.22
CA ASP A 534 -13.01 -0.56 18.28
C ASP A 534 -12.30 -1.27 19.45
N TRP A 535 -12.86 -2.37 19.93
CA TRP A 535 -12.24 -3.16 21.01
C TRP A 535 -10.87 -3.72 20.59
N LEU A 536 -10.75 -4.24 19.37
CA LEU A 536 -9.49 -4.77 18.84
C LEU A 536 -8.44 -3.65 18.73
N ASP A 537 -8.82 -2.47 18.28
CA ASP A 537 -7.89 -1.33 18.19
C ASP A 537 -7.45 -0.85 19.58
N GLN A 538 -8.40 -0.68 20.51
CA GLN A 538 -8.11 -0.22 21.86
C GLN A 538 -7.25 -1.18 22.68
N ASN A 539 -7.51 -2.49 22.58
CA ASN A 539 -6.86 -3.50 23.42
C ASN A 539 -5.64 -4.14 22.76
N LEU A 540 -5.63 -4.27 21.44
CA LEU A 540 -4.61 -5.00 20.69
C LEU A 540 -3.81 -4.10 19.76
N GLN A 541 -4.18 -2.82 19.61
CA GLN A 541 -3.52 -1.85 18.74
C GLN A 541 -3.31 -2.39 17.32
N ILE A 542 -4.32 -3.08 16.77
CA ILE A 542 -4.23 -3.84 15.52
C ILE A 542 -3.71 -2.97 14.39
N PHE A 543 -4.25 -1.76 14.22
CA PHE A 543 -3.84 -0.88 13.14
C PHE A 543 -2.41 -0.35 13.29
N GLN A 544 -1.90 -0.28 14.52
CA GLN A 544 -0.47 -0.02 14.75
C GLN A 544 0.39 -1.20 14.32
N ARG A 545 -0.07 -2.43 14.56
CA ARG A 545 0.68 -3.65 14.29
C ARG A 545 0.66 -4.07 12.83
N LEU A 546 -0.42 -3.75 12.08
CA LEU A 546 -0.47 -3.92 10.62
C LEU A 546 0.61 -3.11 9.88
N LEU A 547 1.15 -2.06 10.51
CA LEU A 547 2.23 -1.24 9.99
C LEU A 547 3.57 -1.46 10.71
N ARG A 548 3.60 -2.30 11.76
CA ARG A 548 4.80 -2.46 12.58
C ARG A 548 5.71 -3.54 12.00
N LYS A 549 6.97 -3.19 11.82
CA LYS A 549 8.07 -4.12 12.04
C LYS A 549 8.07 -4.50 13.53
N GLY A 550 8.39 -5.72 13.83
CA GLY A 550 8.69 -6.18 15.19
C GLY A 550 9.52 -5.17 15.98
N ASN A 551 9.36 -5.13 17.27
CA ASN A 551 9.93 -4.10 18.20
C ASN A 551 11.35 -3.68 17.87
#